data_aa71e733fc9e32bcc4b6e63fc4d0ee96
#
_entry.id   aa71e733fc9e32bcc4b6e63fc4d0ee96
#
_cell.length_a   1.000
_cell.length_b   1.000
_cell.length_c   1.000
_cell.angle_alpha   90.00
_cell.angle_beta   90.00
_cell.angle_gamma   90.00
#
_symmetry.space_group_name_H-M   'P 1'
#
loop_
_entity.id
_entity.type
_entity.pdbx_description
1 polymer ?
#
loop_
_entity_poly.entity_id
_entity_poly.type
_entity_poly.pdbx_seq_one_letter_code
_entity_poly.pdbx_strand_id
1 'polypeptide(L)'
;LHTAYRRQRQMCIRDRPGFVGIVFFVAKLWDAFNDLFMGMIVDNTRSRFGKFVPWLVIGTLVNSVVFVVLFTDFKLTGTSLCIFVAVIYVLWGMTYTIMDIPYWSVIPNLTSDPHEREVVSVLPRIFASIGQSLVIAGFGVQIIAALGGGYIGYHRFAMIIAGTFILTIGVAVCNLKVKENNAPSEKISFKDVFSIIKKGDGNESDVGLI
;
A
#
# COMPACT_ATOMS: atom_id res chain seq x y z
N LEU A 1 -27.91 -5.88 23.14
CA LEU A 1 -27.04 -6.66 22.26
C LEU A 1 -26.02 -5.78 21.54
N HIS A 2 -26.38 -4.62 20.98
CA HIS A 2 -25.47 -3.71 20.26
C HIS A 2 -24.36 -3.10 21.14
N THR A 3 -24.64 -2.81 22.39
CA THR A 3 -23.68 -2.26 23.36
C THR A 3 -22.63 -3.29 23.81
N ALA A 4 -23.00 -4.57 23.90
CA ALA A 4 -22.09 -5.65 24.27
C ALA A 4 -21.06 -5.91 23.16
N TYR A 5 -21.50 -5.87 21.89
CA TYR A 5 -20.64 -6.09 20.72
C TYR A 5 -19.60 -4.95 20.53
N ARG A 6 -20.01 -3.71 20.79
CA ARG A 6 -19.11 -2.54 20.77
C ARG A 6 -18.06 -2.63 21.90
N ARG A 7 -18.44 -3.12 23.09
CA ARG A 7 -17.51 -3.35 24.20
C ARG A 7 -16.51 -4.45 23.89
N GLN A 8 -16.90 -5.53 23.21
CA GLN A 8 -16.01 -6.64 22.89
C GLN A 8 -14.93 -6.25 21.87
N ARG A 9 -15.25 -5.47 20.82
CA ARG A 9 -14.24 -4.89 19.92
C ARG A 9 -13.28 -3.95 20.65
N GLN A 10 -13.77 -3.15 21.55
CA GLN A 10 -12.94 -2.27 22.38
C GLN A 10 -12.09 -3.05 23.39
N MET A 11 -12.57 -4.19 23.87
CA MET A 11 -11.82 -5.04 24.81
C MET A 11 -10.54 -5.62 24.20
N CYS A 12 -10.58 -6.15 22.97
CA CYS A 12 -9.36 -6.70 22.34
C CYS A 12 -8.25 -5.67 22.17
N ILE A 13 -8.61 -4.42 21.83
CA ILE A 13 -7.66 -3.32 21.64
C ILE A 13 -7.29 -2.67 22.97
N ARG A 14 -8.26 -2.51 23.89
CA ARG A 14 -8.07 -1.81 25.15
C ARG A 14 -7.42 -2.65 26.24
N ASP A 15 -7.73 -3.96 26.29
CA ASP A 15 -7.23 -4.84 27.36
C ASP A 15 -5.86 -5.47 27.05
N ARG A 16 -5.40 -5.36 25.79
CA ARG A 16 -4.07 -5.86 25.38
C ARG A 16 -3.36 -4.89 24.45
N PRO A 17 -3.03 -3.67 24.90
CA PRO A 17 -2.30 -2.70 24.08
C PRO A 17 -0.94 -3.24 23.63
N GLY A 18 -0.29 -4.09 24.43
CA GLY A 18 0.93 -4.78 24.07
C GLY A 18 0.77 -5.73 22.87
N PHE A 19 -0.35 -6.45 22.76
CA PHE A 19 -0.62 -7.30 21.59
C PHE A 19 -0.72 -6.49 20.31
N VAL A 20 -1.46 -5.38 20.34
CA VAL A 20 -1.59 -4.48 19.19
C VAL A 20 -0.23 -3.91 18.79
N GLY A 21 0.59 -3.48 19.77
CA GLY A 21 1.94 -2.99 19.54
C GLY A 21 2.85 -4.04 18.87
N ILE A 22 2.79 -5.29 19.34
CA ILE A 22 3.54 -6.40 18.74
C ILE A 22 3.08 -6.67 17.30
N VAL A 23 1.77 -6.69 17.03
CA VAL A 23 1.23 -6.88 15.68
C VAL A 23 1.72 -5.79 14.74
N PHE A 24 1.68 -4.53 15.16
CA PHE A 24 2.19 -3.41 14.37
C PHE A 24 3.70 -3.50 14.12
N PHE A 25 4.47 -3.87 15.13
CA PHE A 25 5.92 -4.01 15.01
C PHE A 25 6.28 -5.13 14.02
N VAL A 26 5.68 -6.31 14.18
CA VAL A 26 5.90 -7.46 13.27
C VAL A 26 5.44 -7.14 11.86
N ALA A 27 4.29 -6.47 11.69
CA ALA A 27 3.82 -6.03 10.39
C ALA A 27 4.81 -5.08 9.71
N LYS A 28 5.36 -4.11 10.44
CA LYS A 28 6.36 -3.16 9.89
C LYS A 28 7.67 -3.83 9.52
N LEU A 29 8.11 -4.79 10.31
CA LEU A 29 9.29 -5.60 9.97
C LEU A 29 9.05 -6.42 8.70
N TRP A 30 7.86 -7.01 8.59
CA TRP A 30 7.43 -7.76 7.42
C TRP A 30 7.30 -6.88 6.17
N ASP A 31 6.75 -5.68 6.31
CA ASP A 31 6.66 -4.70 5.21
C ASP A 31 8.04 -4.42 4.61
N ALA A 32 9.06 -4.19 5.43
CA ALA A 32 10.42 -3.93 4.94
C ALA A 32 11.00 -5.08 4.10
N PHE A 33 10.75 -6.33 4.50
CA PHE A 33 11.12 -7.49 3.69
C PHE A 33 10.31 -7.58 2.40
N ASN A 34 9.00 -7.39 2.51
CA ASN A 34 8.08 -7.46 1.37
C ASN A 34 8.40 -6.41 0.32
N ASP A 35 8.76 -5.19 0.72
CA ASP A 35 9.15 -4.09 -0.17
C ASP A 35 10.38 -4.47 -1.01
N LEU A 36 11.40 -5.06 -0.38
CA LEU A 36 12.60 -5.50 -1.06
C LEU A 36 12.30 -6.59 -2.10
N PHE A 37 11.49 -7.60 -1.74
CA PHE A 37 11.07 -8.65 -2.65
C PHE A 37 10.27 -8.11 -3.82
N MET A 38 9.31 -7.22 -3.54
CA MET A 38 8.46 -6.65 -4.56
C MET A 38 9.23 -5.77 -5.54
N GLY A 39 10.19 -4.97 -5.06
CA GLY A 39 11.09 -4.20 -5.90
C GLY A 39 11.80 -5.08 -6.92
N MET A 40 12.40 -6.19 -6.46
CA MET A 40 13.08 -7.14 -7.36
C MET A 40 12.13 -7.82 -8.36
N ILE A 41 10.93 -8.18 -7.94
CA ILE A 41 9.92 -8.79 -8.83
C ILE A 41 9.54 -7.80 -9.93
N VAL A 42 9.26 -6.55 -9.58
CA VAL A 42 8.90 -5.50 -10.53
C VAL A 42 10.02 -5.26 -11.54
N ASP A 43 11.26 -5.15 -11.08
CA ASP A 43 12.40 -4.89 -11.95
C ASP A 43 12.71 -6.05 -12.91
N ASN A 44 12.43 -7.29 -12.51
CA ASN A 44 12.59 -8.46 -13.36
C ASN A 44 11.36 -8.76 -14.24
N THR A 45 10.25 -8.02 -14.08
CA THR A 45 9.03 -8.24 -14.85
C THR A 45 9.17 -7.70 -16.28
N ARG A 46 8.82 -8.55 -17.24
CA ARG A 46 8.76 -8.20 -18.68
C ARG A 46 7.33 -8.47 -19.17
N SER A 47 6.59 -7.39 -19.46
CA SER A 47 5.23 -7.48 -19.99
C SER A 47 5.07 -6.60 -21.23
N ARG A 48 4.13 -6.98 -22.11
CA ARG A 48 3.73 -6.15 -23.27
C ARG A 48 3.15 -4.78 -22.89
N PHE A 49 2.74 -4.62 -21.64
CA PHE A 49 2.19 -3.36 -21.07
C PHE A 49 3.24 -2.59 -20.25
N GLY A 50 4.52 -2.96 -20.36
CA GLY A 50 5.57 -2.43 -19.51
C GLY A 50 5.73 -3.20 -18.20
N LYS A 51 6.79 -2.90 -17.45
CA LYS A 51 7.10 -3.62 -16.20
C LYS A 51 6.21 -3.22 -15.02
N PHE A 52 5.62 -2.02 -15.02
CA PHE A 52 4.90 -1.45 -13.89
C PHE A 52 3.38 -1.67 -13.95
N VAL A 53 2.78 -1.52 -15.14
CA VAL A 53 1.33 -1.54 -15.35
C VAL A 53 0.63 -2.80 -14.82
N PRO A 54 1.11 -4.02 -15.07
CA PRO A 54 0.43 -5.22 -14.58
C PRO A 54 0.38 -5.26 -13.05
N TRP A 55 1.43 -4.82 -12.37
CA TRP A 55 1.48 -4.79 -10.91
C TRP A 55 0.59 -3.71 -10.30
N LEU A 56 0.50 -2.54 -10.96
CA LEU A 56 -0.46 -1.50 -10.57
C LEU A 56 -1.89 -2.01 -10.61
N VAL A 57 -2.28 -2.68 -11.69
CA VAL A 57 -3.65 -3.20 -11.84
C VAL A 57 -3.93 -4.34 -10.87
N ILE A 58 -3.08 -5.36 -10.84
CA ILE A 58 -3.25 -6.53 -9.97
C ILE A 58 -3.22 -6.10 -8.50
N GLY A 59 -2.22 -5.29 -8.11
CA GLY A 59 -2.08 -4.80 -6.75
C GLY A 59 -3.29 -3.99 -6.29
N THR A 60 -3.81 -3.11 -7.14
CA THR A 60 -5.01 -2.32 -6.84
C THR A 60 -6.23 -3.20 -6.63
N LEU A 61 -6.47 -4.17 -7.51
CA LEU A 61 -7.63 -5.06 -7.42
C LEU A 61 -7.56 -5.91 -6.15
N VAL A 62 -6.44 -6.57 -5.92
CA VAL A 62 -6.26 -7.44 -4.74
C VAL A 62 -6.32 -6.63 -3.45
N ASN A 63 -5.65 -5.48 -3.39
CA ASN A 63 -5.68 -4.61 -2.21
C ASN A 63 -7.09 -4.08 -1.93
N SER A 64 -7.85 -3.71 -2.95
CA SER A 64 -9.24 -3.27 -2.81
C SER A 64 -10.12 -4.35 -2.20
N VAL A 65 -9.97 -5.61 -2.64
CA VAL A 65 -10.72 -6.75 -2.07
C VAL A 65 -10.34 -6.96 -0.60
N VAL A 66 -9.04 -7.00 -0.28
CA VAL A 66 -8.56 -7.19 1.10
C VAL A 66 -9.02 -6.04 2.00
N PHE A 67 -9.01 -4.81 1.48
CA PHE A 67 -9.50 -3.65 2.20
C PHE A 67 -10.99 -3.75 2.54
N VAL A 68 -11.84 -4.15 1.60
CA VAL A 68 -13.27 -4.37 1.85
C VAL A 68 -13.48 -5.50 2.86
N VAL A 69 -12.73 -6.60 2.76
CA VAL A 69 -12.78 -7.72 3.70
C VAL A 69 -12.41 -7.28 5.11
N LEU A 70 -11.42 -6.40 5.27
CA LEU A 70 -11.02 -5.85 6.58
C LEU A 70 -12.18 -5.15 7.30
N PHE A 71 -13.08 -4.48 6.55
CA PHE A 71 -14.24 -3.78 7.09
C PHE A 71 -15.54 -4.60 7.03
N THR A 72 -15.47 -5.87 6.63
CA THR A 72 -16.62 -6.78 6.62
C THR A 72 -16.81 -7.43 7.99
N ASP A 73 -18.06 -7.48 8.45
CA ASP A 73 -18.40 -8.11 9.73
C ASP A 73 -18.70 -9.60 9.55
N PHE A 74 -17.76 -10.44 9.92
CA PHE A 74 -17.91 -11.91 9.93
C PHE A 74 -18.50 -12.45 11.22
N LYS A 75 -19.00 -11.57 12.13
CA LYS A 75 -19.55 -11.94 13.44
C LYS A 75 -18.59 -12.71 14.34
N LEU A 76 -17.29 -12.57 14.09
CA LEU A 76 -16.25 -13.15 14.92
C LEU A 76 -16.15 -12.43 16.26
N THR A 77 -15.86 -13.18 17.32
CA THR A 77 -15.76 -12.65 18.68
C THR A 77 -14.52 -13.17 19.39
N GLY A 78 -14.07 -12.45 20.42
CA GLY A 78 -12.96 -12.87 21.26
C GLY A 78 -11.64 -13.03 20.48
N THR A 79 -10.91 -14.09 20.78
CA THR A 79 -9.58 -14.36 20.21
C THR A 79 -9.62 -14.56 18.69
N SER A 80 -10.68 -15.15 18.15
CA SER A 80 -10.83 -15.35 16.69
C SER A 80 -10.89 -14.01 15.94
N LEU A 81 -11.55 -13.00 16.50
CA LEU A 81 -11.58 -11.66 15.93
C LEU A 81 -10.18 -11.02 15.95
N CYS A 82 -9.43 -11.17 17.06
CA CYS A 82 -8.07 -10.61 17.15
C CYS A 82 -7.13 -11.24 16.12
N ILE A 83 -7.19 -12.57 15.95
CA ILE A 83 -6.39 -13.29 14.96
C ILE A 83 -6.79 -12.84 13.54
N PHE A 84 -8.08 -12.79 13.24
CA PHE A 84 -8.59 -12.35 11.95
C PHE A 84 -8.08 -10.95 11.59
N VAL A 85 -8.24 -9.99 12.49
CA VAL A 85 -7.78 -8.60 12.26
C VAL A 85 -6.26 -8.55 12.05
N ALA A 86 -5.48 -9.29 12.84
CA ALA A 86 -4.03 -9.33 12.71
C ALA A 86 -3.61 -9.90 11.35
N VAL A 87 -4.19 -11.02 10.92
CA VAL A 87 -3.87 -11.67 9.64
C VAL A 87 -4.28 -10.78 8.46
N ILE A 88 -5.50 -10.24 8.46
CA ILE A 88 -5.99 -9.39 7.37
C ILE A 88 -5.22 -8.06 7.33
N TYR A 89 -4.81 -7.51 8.47
CA TYR A 89 -3.99 -6.30 8.51
C TYR A 89 -2.61 -6.51 7.86
N VAL A 90 -1.93 -7.62 8.18
CA VAL A 90 -0.65 -7.97 7.53
C VAL A 90 -0.86 -8.21 6.04
N LEU A 91 -1.90 -8.94 5.66
CA LEU A 91 -2.23 -9.21 4.26
C LEU A 91 -2.54 -7.91 3.49
N TRP A 92 -3.22 -6.96 4.12
CA TRP A 92 -3.48 -5.65 3.54
C TRP A 92 -2.19 -4.87 3.29
N GLY A 93 -1.24 -4.86 4.23
CA GLY A 93 0.08 -4.27 4.03
C GLY A 93 0.82 -4.91 2.85
N MET A 94 0.86 -6.24 2.79
CA MET A 94 1.51 -6.97 1.69
C MET A 94 0.90 -6.61 0.32
N THR A 95 -0.42 -6.61 0.23
CA THR A 95 -1.11 -6.30 -1.03
C THR A 95 -0.98 -4.83 -1.42
N TYR A 96 -0.88 -3.93 -0.44
CA TYR A 96 -0.60 -2.52 -0.67
C TYR A 96 0.77 -2.31 -1.31
N THR A 97 1.81 -2.99 -0.82
CA THR A 97 3.16 -2.93 -1.37
C THR A 97 3.22 -3.36 -2.84
N ILE A 98 2.40 -4.33 -3.26
CA ILE A 98 2.34 -4.80 -4.66
C ILE A 98 2.00 -3.66 -5.62
N MET A 99 1.22 -2.69 -5.18
CA MET A 99 0.86 -1.50 -5.97
C MET A 99 1.79 -0.33 -5.69
N ASP A 100 2.17 -0.10 -4.44
CA ASP A 100 2.90 1.09 -4.00
C ASP A 100 4.31 1.16 -4.62
N ILE A 101 5.05 0.05 -4.62
CA ILE A 101 6.40 -0.01 -5.21
C ILE A 101 6.40 0.33 -6.71
N PRO A 102 5.57 -0.29 -7.58
CA PRO A 102 5.48 0.10 -8.98
C PRO A 102 5.03 1.53 -9.18
N TYR A 103 4.12 2.04 -8.34
CA TYR A 103 3.63 3.41 -8.42
C TYR A 103 4.76 4.43 -8.25
N TRP A 104 5.56 4.30 -7.19
CA TRP A 104 6.70 5.19 -6.96
C TRP A 104 7.82 4.99 -7.98
N SER A 105 8.00 3.78 -8.50
CA SER A 105 9.00 3.47 -9.52
C SER A 105 8.64 4.00 -10.91
N VAL A 106 7.36 4.24 -11.21
CA VAL A 106 6.92 4.85 -12.48
C VAL A 106 7.31 6.33 -12.55
N ILE A 107 7.25 7.06 -11.45
CA ILE A 107 7.42 8.52 -11.41
C ILE A 107 8.74 8.99 -12.08
N PRO A 108 9.92 8.43 -11.76
CA PRO A 108 11.16 8.79 -12.41
C PRO A 108 11.21 8.48 -13.92
N ASN A 109 10.35 7.57 -14.38
CA ASN A 109 10.28 7.13 -15.78
C ASN A 109 9.28 7.93 -16.63
N LEU A 110 8.52 8.86 -16.03
CA LEU A 110 7.53 9.69 -16.73
C LEU A 110 8.20 10.82 -17.51
N THR A 111 9.28 11.39 -16.99
CA THR A 111 9.98 12.51 -17.61
C THR A 111 11.49 12.38 -17.48
N SER A 112 12.20 12.92 -18.47
CA SER A 112 13.67 13.01 -18.46
C SER A 112 14.18 14.33 -17.90
N ASP A 113 13.30 15.33 -17.72
CA ASP A 113 13.64 16.63 -17.15
C ASP A 113 13.70 16.52 -15.61
N PRO A 114 14.83 16.90 -14.98
CA PRO A 114 14.97 16.87 -13.53
C PRO A 114 13.94 17.73 -12.78
N HIS A 115 13.60 18.91 -13.32
CA HIS A 115 12.65 19.82 -12.69
C HIS A 115 11.21 19.27 -12.74
N GLU A 116 10.79 18.76 -13.90
CA GLU A 116 9.48 18.11 -14.02
C GLU A 116 9.39 16.86 -13.11
N ARG A 117 10.48 16.09 -12.99
CA ARG A 117 10.55 14.93 -12.11
C ARG A 117 10.32 15.28 -10.65
N GLU A 118 10.88 16.39 -10.19
CA GLU A 118 10.68 16.91 -8.84
C GLU A 118 9.20 17.24 -8.61
N VAL A 119 8.59 18.00 -9.50
CA VAL A 119 7.16 18.39 -9.43
C VAL A 119 6.25 17.16 -9.42
N VAL A 120 6.46 16.21 -10.33
CA VAL A 120 5.66 14.98 -10.44
C VAL A 120 5.82 14.11 -9.19
N SER A 121 6.95 14.15 -8.50
CA SER A 121 7.18 13.39 -7.25
C SER A 121 6.51 14.05 -6.04
N VAL A 122 6.39 15.37 -6.00
CA VAL A 122 5.81 16.11 -4.87
C VAL A 122 4.29 16.18 -4.95
N LEU A 123 3.74 16.34 -6.15
CA LEU A 123 2.30 16.54 -6.37
C LEU A 123 1.42 15.43 -5.74
N PRO A 124 1.71 14.14 -5.94
CA PRO A 124 0.92 13.06 -5.32
C PRO A 124 0.94 13.11 -3.79
N ARG A 125 2.06 13.48 -3.19
CA ARG A 125 2.19 13.61 -1.72
C ARG A 125 1.31 14.72 -1.17
N ILE A 126 1.23 15.86 -1.88
CA ILE A 126 0.36 16.98 -1.50
C ILE A 126 -1.10 16.54 -1.54
N PHE A 127 -1.55 15.92 -2.64
CA PHE A 127 -2.93 15.45 -2.77
C PHE A 127 -3.26 14.34 -1.75
N ALA A 128 -2.33 13.43 -1.47
CA ALA A 128 -2.50 12.42 -0.43
C ALA A 128 -2.67 13.04 0.95
N SER A 129 -1.86 14.06 1.29
CA SER A 129 -1.96 14.78 2.56
C SER A 129 -3.27 15.55 2.69
N ILE A 130 -3.73 16.19 1.61
CA ILE A 130 -5.03 16.88 1.59
C ILE A 130 -6.16 15.88 1.79
N GLY A 131 -6.18 14.76 1.05
CA GLY A 131 -7.19 13.72 1.16
C GLY A 131 -7.24 13.11 2.56
N GLN A 132 -6.09 12.80 3.13
CA GLN A 132 -5.98 12.29 4.50
C GLN A 132 -6.52 13.30 5.53
N SER A 133 -6.18 14.57 5.39
CA SER A 133 -6.65 15.63 6.29
C SER A 133 -8.17 15.80 6.23
N LEU A 134 -8.75 15.77 5.03
CA LEU A 134 -10.20 15.86 4.85
C LEU A 134 -10.94 14.68 5.52
N VAL A 135 -10.42 13.48 5.38
CA VAL A 135 -11.02 12.28 6.01
C VAL A 135 -10.88 12.34 7.53
N ILE A 136 -9.71 12.71 8.06
CA ILE A 136 -9.44 12.79 9.51
C ILE A 136 -10.16 13.97 10.15
N ALA A 137 -10.23 15.14 9.46
CA ALA A 137 -10.84 16.36 9.98
C ALA A 137 -12.36 16.29 10.24
N GLY A 138 -12.99 15.13 10.01
CA GLY A 138 -14.36 14.86 10.40
C GLY A 138 -15.32 14.52 9.27
N PHE A 139 -15.01 14.82 8.03
CA PHE A 139 -15.86 14.44 6.90
C PHE A 139 -16.04 12.91 6.79
N GLY A 140 -15.00 12.13 7.08
CA GLY A 140 -15.09 10.68 7.10
C GLY A 140 -16.12 10.16 8.11
N VAL A 141 -16.14 10.71 9.32
CA VAL A 141 -17.11 10.33 10.37
C VAL A 141 -18.54 10.70 9.96
N GLN A 142 -18.73 11.88 9.36
CA GLN A 142 -20.03 12.35 8.89
C GLN A 142 -20.54 11.47 7.73
N ILE A 143 -19.67 11.13 6.78
CA ILE A 143 -20.01 10.23 5.66
C ILE A 143 -20.37 8.84 6.18
N ILE A 144 -19.62 8.28 7.12
CA ILE A 144 -19.91 6.98 7.73
C ILE A 144 -21.26 7.02 8.46
N ALA A 145 -21.57 8.11 9.17
CA ALA A 145 -22.86 8.29 9.82
C ALA A 145 -24.01 8.37 8.81
N ALA A 146 -23.84 9.11 7.72
CA ALA A 146 -24.83 9.22 6.63
C ALA A 146 -25.06 7.88 5.90
N LEU A 147 -24.03 7.03 5.82
CA LEU A 147 -24.11 5.69 5.21
C LEU A 147 -24.77 4.62 6.11
N GLY A 148 -25.27 5.00 7.26
CA GLY A 148 -25.99 4.12 8.19
C GLY A 148 -25.28 3.89 9.51
N GLY A 149 -24.12 4.50 9.71
CA GLY A 149 -23.33 4.44 10.95
C GLY A 149 -22.86 3.02 11.32
N GLY A 150 -22.13 2.93 12.44
CA GLY A 150 -21.65 1.65 12.95
C GLY A 150 -20.87 0.83 11.89
N TYR A 151 -20.93 -0.50 11.98
CA TYR A 151 -20.19 -1.39 11.04
C TYR A 151 -20.71 -1.30 9.60
N ILE A 152 -22.00 -1.06 9.40
CA ILE A 152 -22.61 -0.94 8.06
C ILE A 152 -22.07 0.30 7.36
N GLY A 153 -21.98 1.43 8.07
CA GLY A 153 -21.41 2.65 7.53
C GLY A 153 -19.93 2.48 7.14
N TYR A 154 -19.13 1.85 7.99
CA TYR A 154 -17.72 1.57 7.67
C TYR A 154 -17.57 0.64 6.47
N HIS A 155 -18.37 -0.42 6.35
CA HIS A 155 -18.32 -1.34 5.23
C HIS A 155 -18.69 -0.64 3.91
N ARG A 156 -19.79 0.15 3.91
CA ARG A 156 -20.20 0.94 2.73
C ARG A 156 -19.15 1.97 2.34
N PHE A 157 -18.57 2.64 3.33
CA PHE A 157 -17.49 3.60 3.09
C PHE A 157 -16.25 2.93 2.49
N ALA A 158 -15.87 1.74 2.98
CA ALA A 158 -14.78 0.95 2.42
C ALA A 158 -15.03 0.54 0.96
N MET A 159 -16.26 0.17 0.60
CA MET A 159 -16.64 -0.13 -0.79
C MET A 159 -16.51 1.11 -1.70
N ILE A 160 -16.92 2.29 -1.24
CA ILE A 160 -16.80 3.54 -1.99
C ILE A 160 -15.31 3.87 -2.23
N ILE A 161 -14.49 3.76 -1.19
CA ILE A 161 -13.04 3.99 -1.31
C ILE A 161 -12.42 3.00 -2.29
N ALA A 162 -12.71 1.71 -2.16
CA ALA A 162 -12.19 0.67 -3.05
C ALA A 162 -12.60 0.92 -4.50
N GLY A 163 -13.87 1.27 -4.75
CA GLY A 163 -14.36 1.61 -6.09
C GLY A 163 -13.67 2.85 -6.67
N THR A 164 -13.53 3.91 -5.89
CA THR A 164 -12.83 5.13 -6.30
C THR A 164 -11.36 4.83 -6.60
N PHE A 165 -10.72 3.98 -5.80
CA PHE A 165 -9.33 3.60 -5.97
C PHE A 165 -9.11 2.81 -7.27
N ILE A 166 -9.97 1.82 -7.56
CA ILE A 166 -9.92 1.06 -8.82
C ILE A 166 -10.13 1.99 -10.02
N LEU A 167 -11.08 2.91 -9.93
CA LEU A 167 -11.39 3.85 -11.00
C LEU A 167 -10.24 4.81 -11.26
N THR A 168 -9.64 5.39 -10.22
CA THR A 168 -8.52 6.34 -10.36
C THR A 168 -7.27 5.67 -10.93
N ILE A 169 -6.92 4.48 -10.46
CA ILE A 169 -5.78 3.72 -11.02
C ILE A 169 -6.09 3.26 -12.45
N GLY A 170 -7.33 2.86 -12.74
CA GLY A 170 -7.76 2.54 -14.11
C GLY A 170 -7.56 3.71 -15.07
N VAL A 171 -8.01 4.91 -14.69
CA VAL A 171 -7.80 6.13 -15.48
C VAL A 171 -6.31 6.45 -15.60
N ALA A 172 -5.54 6.33 -14.54
CA ALA A 172 -4.09 6.57 -14.56
C ALA A 172 -3.39 5.61 -15.53
N VAL A 173 -3.67 4.31 -15.46
CA VAL A 173 -3.09 3.28 -16.33
C VAL A 173 -3.45 3.50 -17.80
N CYS A 174 -4.70 3.87 -18.11
CA CYS A 174 -5.13 4.18 -19.50
C CYS A 174 -4.40 5.38 -20.09
N ASN A 175 -3.97 6.34 -19.26
CA ASN A 175 -3.27 7.55 -19.68
C ASN A 175 -1.74 7.44 -19.53
N LEU A 176 -1.25 6.37 -18.92
CA LEU A 176 0.17 6.20 -18.63
C LEU A 176 0.94 5.91 -19.93
N LYS A 177 1.68 6.91 -20.40
CA LYS A 177 2.64 6.76 -21.51
C LYS A 177 4.04 6.67 -20.91
N VAL A 178 4.41 5.48 -20.43
CA VAL A 178 5.79 5.25 -19.96
C VAL A 178 6.71 5.25 -21.16
N LYS A 179 7.68 6.16 -21.18
CA LYS A 179 8.82 6.06 -22.09
C LYS A 179 9.65 4.86 -21.64
N GLU A 180 9.42 3.69 -22.23
CA GLU A 180 10.31 2.57 -22.04
C GLU A 180 11.68 2.95 -22.64
N ASN A 181 12.61 3.29 -21.78
CA ASN A 181 14.01 3.20 -22.14
C ASN A 181 14.28 1.69 -22.28
N ASN A 182 14.36 1.22 -23.53
CA ASN A 182 14.75 -0.15 -23.89
C ASN A 182 16.24 -0.43 -23.58
N ALA A 183 16.82 0.21 -22.58
CA ALA A 183 18.09 -0.20 -22.05
C ALA A 183 17.91 -1.60 -21.45
N PRO A 184 18.72 -2.59 -21.86
CA PRO A 184 18.67 -3.91 -21.29
C PRO A 184 19.03 -3.79 -19.80
N SER A 185 18.01 -3.73 -18.94
CA SER A 185 18.23 -3.79 -17.50
C SER A 185 18.81 -5.19 -17.22
N GLU A 186 20.04 -5.23 -16.73
CA GLU A 186 20.63 -6.46 -16.22
C GLU A 186 19.70 -7.03 -15.14
N LYS A 187 19.53 -8.36 -15.17
CA LYS A 187 18.70 -9.03 -14.19
C LYS A 187 19.33 -8.86 -12.81
N ILE A 188 18.69 -8.09 -11.95
CA ILE A 188 19.13 -7.90 -10.57
C ILE A 188 18.89 -9.21 -9.81
N SER A 189 19.98 -9.85 -9.38
CA SER A 189 19.96 -11.06 -8.55
C SER A 189 19.99 -10.69 -7.08
N PHE A 190 19.40 -11.55 -6.21
CA PHE A 190 19.54 -11.42 -4.75
C PHE A 190 21.00 -11.29 -4.29
N LYS A 191 21.93 -11.96 -4.98
CA LYS A 191 23.36 -11.88 -4.68
C LYS A 191 23.92 -10.49 -4.92
N ASP A 192 23.43 -9.80 -5.95
CA ASP A 192 23.89 -8.46 -6.32
C ASP A 192 23.42 -7.44 -5.29
N VAL A 193 22.16 -7.50 -4.87
CA VAL A 193 21.60 -6.66 -3.80
C VAL A 193 22.37 -6.88 -2.49
N PHE A 194 22.61 -8.14 -2.11
CA PHE A 194 23.34 -8.45 -0.88
C PHE A 194 24.82 -8.03 -0.97
N SER A 195 25.43 -8.12 -2.16
CA SER A 195 26.81 -7.65 -2.40
C SER A 195 26.94 -6.14 -2.29
N ILE A 196 25.94 -5.40 -2.76
CA ILE A 196 25.86 -3.93 -2.68
C ILE A 196 25.72 -3.49 -1.21
N ILE A 197 24.82 -4.12 -0.45
CA ILE A 197 24.63 -3.84 0.96
C ILE A 197 25.93 -4.13 1.74
N LYS A 198 26.61 -5.23 1.43
CA LYS A 198 27.87 -5.60 2.07
C LYS A 198 29.03 -4.69 1.66
N LYS A 199 29.01 -4.13 0.46
CA LYS A 199 30.04 -3.23 -0.07
C LYS A 199 29.85 -1.77 0.39
N GLY A 200 28.61 -1.37 0.70
CA GLY A 200 28.27 -0.03 1.20
C GLY A 200 28.83 0.29 2.59
N ASP A 201 29.36 -0.69 3.29
CA ASP A 201 29.97 -0.51 4.62
C ASP A 201 31.50 -0.16 4.53
N GLY A 202 32.05 0.04 3.33
CA GLY A 202 33.49 0.11 3.17
C GLY A 202 34.10 1.22 2.32
N ASN A 203 33.36 2.03 1.57
CA ASN A 203 34.02 3.12 0.84
C ASN A 203 33.04 4.15 0.24
N GLU A 204 32.97 5.34 0.85
CA GLU A 204 32.24 6.52 0.31
C GLU A 204 32.88 7.14 -0.93
N SER A 205 33.96 6.62 -1.43
CA SER A 205 34.77 7.25 -2.50
C SER A 205 34.46 6.78 -3.92
N ASP A 206 33.60 5.76 -4.12
CA ASP A 206 33.31 5.20 -5.45
C ASP A 206 31.84 5.35 -5.92
N VAL A 207 31.03 6.17 -5.27
CA VAL A 207 29.71 6.58 -5.79
C VAL A 207 29.87 7.84 -6.62
N GLY A 208 30.77 7.76 -7.60
CA GLY A 208 30.90 8.71 -8.66
C GLY A 208 30.08 8.22 -9.86
N LEU A 209 28.97 8.94 -10.12
CA LEU A 209 28.41 9.16 -11.46
C LEU A 209 28.13 7.90 -12.32
N ILE A 210 26.90 7.41 -12.21
CA ILE A 210 26.18 6.99 -13.43
C ILE A 210 24.81 7.69 -13.46
#